data_3d12790f5c4e188dfe0c84d5b4460c41
#
_entry.id   3d12790f5c4e188dfe0c84d5b4460c41
#
_cell.length_a   1.000
_cell.length_b   1.000
_cell.length_c   1.000
_cell.angle_alpha   90.00
_cell.angle_beta   90.00
_cell.angle_gamma   90.00
#
_symmetry.space_group_name_H-M   'P 1'
#
loop_
_entity.id
_entity.type
_entity.pdbx_description
1 polymer ?
#
loop_
_entity_poly.entity_id
_entity_poly.type
_entity_poly.pdbx_seq_one_letter_code
_entity_poly.pdbx_strand_id
1 'polypeptide(L)'
;MKIALSLGSNKGDRNKNLFLAIRELLDRKLVSNIVCSTLFENKALLLPGAPVDWDMDYINCAVVGETHLNPEELLKNIKDIEGFLGRKSIVKWSPREIDIDILYYDTLQVQSESLVIPHVEMLERNFVMLPLKEVMPQWKYNGKGKYCGYTIEEIVREKYGA
;
A
#
# COMPACT_ATOMS: atom_id res chain seq x y z
N MET A 1 4.35 -17.31 0.66
CA MET A 1 5.19 -16.15 1.06
C MET A 1 4.29 -15.09 1.68
N LYS A 2 4.68 -14.57 2.81
CA LYS A 2 3.93 -13.53 3.53
C LYS A 2 4.16 -12.17 2.85
N ILE A 3 3.09 -11.42 2.65
CA ILE A 3 3.14 -10.10 2.01
C ILE A 3 2.35 -9.07 2.79
N ALA A 4 2.69 -7.80 2.58
CA ALA A 4 1.89 -6.67 3.02
C ALA A 4 1.70 -5.70 1.86
N LEU A 5 0.47 -5.20 1.74
CA LEU A 5 0.06 -4.23 0.72
C LEU A 5 -0.52 -2.99 1.39
N SER A 6 -0.32 -1.85 0.77
CA SER A 6 -1.05 -0.61 1.08
C SER A 6 -2.07 -0.36 -0.01
N LEU A 7 -3.31 -0.13 0.37
CA LEU A 7 -4.40 0.21 -0.55
C LEU A 7 -4.91 1.61 -0.23
N GLY A 8 -5.14 2.41 -1.27
CA GLY A 8 -5.68 3.76 -1.11
C GLY A 8 -6.65 4.12 -2.23
N SER A 9 -7.65 4.94 -1.92
CA SER A 9 -8.61 5.46 -2.88
C SER A 9 -9.00 6.88 -2.51
N ASN A 10 -9.02 7.80 -3.48
CA ASN A 10 -9.52 9.15 -3.31
C ASN A 10 -10.44 9.62 -4.46
N LYS A 11 -10.95 8.69 -5.26
CA LYS A 11 -11.85 9.00 -6.37
C LYS A 11 -13.01 8.03 -6.40
N GLY A 12 -14.22 8.54 -6.61
CA GLY A 12 -15.45 7.75 -6.65
C GLY A 12 -15.88 7.29 -5.25
N ASP A 13 -16.50 6.12 -5.19
CA ASP A 13 -16.87 5.47 -3.92
C ASP A 13 -15.64 4.78 -3.32
N ARG A 14 -14.92 5.50 -2.46
CA ARG A 14 -13.63 5.08 -1.88
C ARG A 14 -13.73 3.77 -1.12
N ASN A 15 -14.74 3.62 -0.26
CA ASN A 15 -14.96 2.39 0.51
C ASN A 15 -15.23 1.20 -0.40
N LYS A 16 -16.06 1.39 -1.40
CA LYS A 16 -16.37 0.35 -2.39
C LYS A 16 -15.14 -0.04 -3.19
N ASN A 17 -14.33 0.93 -3.59
CA ASN A 17 -13.10 0.67 -4.34
C ASN A 17 -12.11 -0.18 -3.55
N LEU A 18 -11.92 0.11 -2.24
CA LEU A 18 -11.06 -0.71 -1.37
C LEU A 18 -11.62 -2.12 -1.20
N PHE A 19 -12.92 -2.24 -0.96
CA PHE A 19 -13.59 -3.54 -0.83
C PHE A 19 -13.45 -4.38 -2.10
N LEU A 20 -13.69 -3.78 -3.26
CA LEU A 20 -13.57 -4.47 -4.54
C LEU A 20 -12.13 -4.92 -4.83
N ALA A 21 -11.15 -4.09 -4.48
CA ALA A 21 -9.74 -4.44 -4.63
C ALA A 21 -9.36 -5.67 -3.80
N ILE A 22 -9.76 -5.71 -2.54
CA ILE A 22 -9.52 -6.85 -1.66
C ILE A 22 -10.24 -8.10 -2.19
N ARG A 23 -11.48 -7.94 -2.65
CA ARG A 23 -12.24 -9.03 -3.24
C ARG A 23 -11.57 -9.59 -4.50
N GLU A 24 -11.04 -8.73 -5.37
CA GLU A 24 -10.31 -9.17 -6.57
C GLU A 24 -9.04 -9.96 -6.20
N LEU A 25 -8.30 -9.52 -5.16
CA LEU A 25 -7.14 -10.27 -4.67
C LEU A 25 -7.51 -11.70 -4.24
N LEU A 26 -8.67 -11.86 -3.59
CA LEU A 26 -9.17 -13.16 -3.15
C LEU A 26 -9.74 -13.99 -4.30
N ASP A 27 -10.61 -13.41 -5.10
CA ASP A 27 -11.34 -14.11 -6.18
C ASP A 27 -10.38 -14.62 -7.26
N ARG A 28 -9.33 -13.84 -7.57
CA ARG A 28 -8.25 -14.25 -8.48
C ARG A 28 -7.23 -15.18 -7.84
N LYS A 29 -7.39 -15.51 -6.56
CA LYS A 29 -6.48 -16.36 -5.78
C LYS A 29 -5.04 -15.85 -5.77
N LEU A 30 -4.86 -14.53 -5.79
CA LEU A 30 -3.53 -13.92 -5.76
C LEU A 30 -2.98 -13.85 -4.33
N VAL A 31 -3.86 -13.63 -3.37
CA VAL A 31 -3.53 -13.53 -1.94
C VAL A 31 -4.54 -14.32 -1.13
N SER A 32 -4.07 -15.06 -0.15
CA SER A 32 -4.88 -15.82 0.79
C SER A 32 -4.62 -15.38 2.23
N ASN A 33 -5.45 -15.85 3.18
CA ASN A 33 -5.32 -15.57 4.61
C ASN A 33 -5.22 -14.07 4.89
N ILE A 34 -6.07 -13.28 4.23
CA ILE A 34 -6.05 -11.81 4.30
C ILE A 34 -6.51 -11.33 5.68
N VAL A 35 -5.72 -10.41 6.27
CA VAL A 35 -6.08 -9.59 7.40
C VAL A 35 -5.96 -8.12 6.98
N CYS A 36 -7.00 -7.33 7.26
CA CYS A 36 -7.05 -5.91 6.91
C CYS A 36 -6.97 -5.06 8.17
N SER A 37 -6.32 -3.90 8.07
CA SER A 37 -6.41 -2.85 9.08
C SER A 37 -7.77 -2.16 9.06
N THR A 38 -8.03 -1.33 10.07
CA THR A 38 -9.09 -0.31 9.97
C THR A 38 -8.76 0.70 8.87
N LEU A 39 -9.72 1.53 8.50
CA LEU A 39 -9.57 2.55 7.47
C LEU A 39 -8.97 3.84 8.07
N PHE A 40 -8.04 4.44 7.34
CA PHE A 40 -7.37 5.68 7.71
C PHE A 40 -7.61 6.74 6.64
N GLU A 41 -8.03 7.92 7.04
CA GLU A 41 -8.14 9.07 6.12
C GLU A 41 -6.87 9.91 6.16
N ASN A 42 -6.46 10.42 4.98
CA ASN A 42 -5.40 11.39 4.86
C ASN A 42 -5.65 12.33 3.68
N LYS A 43 -5.06 13.52 3.75
CA LYS A 43 -5.12 14.48 2.66
C LYS A 43 -4.27 14.04 1.47
N ALA A 44 -4.71 14.41 0.25
CA ALA A 44 -3.93 14.17 -0.95
C ALA A 44 -2.59 14.89 -0.89
N LEU A 45 -1.55 14.24 -1.42
CA LEU A 45 -0.26 14.87 -1.64
C LEU A 45 -0.31 15.55 -3.01
N LEU A 46 -0.29 16.88 -3.01
CA LEU A 46 -0.39 17.67 -4.24
C LEU A 46 0.91 18.41 -4.50
N LEU A 47 1.26 18.49 -5.80
CA LEU A 47 2.33 19.38 -6.27
C LEU A 47 1.80 20.81 -6.36
N PRO A 48 2.67 21.84 -6.20
CA PRO A 48 2.28 23.23 -6.46
C PRO A 48 1.66 23.39 -7.86
N GLY A 49 0.53 24.10 -7.94
CA GLY A 49 -0.19 24.31 -9.21
C GLY A 49 -1.07 23.16 -9.67
N ALA A 50 -1.25 22.12 -8.84
CA ALA A 50 -2.19 21.03 -9.16
C ALA A 50 -3.63 21.56 -9.28
N PRO A 51 -4.46 20.94 -10.16
CA PRO A 51 -5.87 21.30 -10.27
C PRO A 51 -6.60 21.19 -8.92
N VAL A 52 -7.53 22.13 -8.64
CA VAL A 52 -8.28 22.17 -7.37
C VAL A 52 -9.10 20.90 -7.13
N ASP A 53 -9.64 20.31 -8.18
CA ASP A 53 -10.40 19.06 -8.12
C ASP A 53 -9.55 17.82 -7.83
N TRP A 54 -8.22 17.95 -7.74
CA TRP A 54 -7.33 16.91 -7.26
C TRP A 54 -7.18 16.87 -5.74
N ASP A 55 -7.67 17.88 -5.03
CA ASP A 55 -7.64 17.94 -3.56
C ASP A 55 -8.76 17.08 -2.96
N MET A 56 -8.59 15.77 -3.09
CA MET A 56 -9.55 14.77 -2.61
C MET A 56 -8.87 13.86 -1.59
N ASP A 57 -9.49 13.77 -0.41
CA ASP A 57 -8.95 12.96 0.68
C ASP A 57 -8.92 11.47 0.33
N TYR A 58 -7.83 10.81 0.71
CA TYR A 58 -7.68 9.37 0.61
C TYR A 58 -8.33 8.64 1.78
N ILE A 59 -8.85 7.46 1.49
CA ILE A 59 -9.04 6.40 2.49
C ILE A 59 -8.00 5.32 2.20
N ASN A 60 -7.29 4.88 3.24
CA ASN A 60 -6.22 3.90 3.13
C ASN A 60 -6.42 2.75 4.10
N CYS A 61 -5.92 1.57 3.74
CA CYS A 61 -5.77 0.45 4.64
C CYS A 61 -4.52 -0.35 4.31
N ALA A 62 -4.05 -1.12 5.29
CA ALA A 62 -3.03 -2.14 5.07
C ALA A 62 -3.70 -3.52 4.98
N VAL A 63 -3.17 -4.35 4.11
CA VAL A 63 -3.58 -5.73 3.93
C VAL A 63 -2.35 -6.62 4.07
N VAL A 64 -2.43 -7.61 4.94
CA VAL A 64 -1.42 -8.67 5.03
C VAL A 64 -2.03 -9.99 4.62
N GLY A 65 -1.23 -10.87 4.06
CA GLY A 65 -1.68 -12.18 3.61
C GLY A 65 -0.53 -13.01 3.09
N GLU A 66 -0.86 -14.02 2.31
CA GLU A 66 0.10 -14.94 1.72
C GLU A 66 -0.12 -15.04 0.22
N THR A 67 0.97 -15.17 -0.54
CA THR A 67 0.92 -15.36 -1.98
C THR A 67 1.87 -16.47 -2.41
N HIS A 68 1.54 -17.13 -3.52
CA HIS A 68 2.42 -18.10 -4.19
C HIS A 68 3.14 -17.49 -5.40
N LEU A 69 2.80 -16.24 -5.76
CA LEU A 69 3.39 -15.54 -6.90
C LEU A 69 4.77 -14.97 -6.53
N ASN A 70 5.63 -14.79 -7.52
CA ASN A 70 6.84 -13.99 -7.33
C ASN A 70 6.49 -12.48 -7.34
N PRO A 71 7.40 -11.58 -6.91
CA PRO A 71 7.09 -10.15 -6.81
C PRO A 71 6.63 -9.51 -8.12
N GLU A 72 7.24 -9.85 -9.24
CA GLU A 72 6.90 -9.29 -10.54
C GLU A 72 5.53 -9.75 -11.02
N GLU A 73 5.21 -11.03 -10.81
CA GLU A 73 3.88 -11.59 -11.13
C GLU A 73 2.79 -10.94 -10.28
N LEU A 74 3.06 -10.76 -8.98
CA LEU A 74 2.13 -10.08 -8.09
C LEU A 74 1.91 -8.64 -8.54
N LEU A 75 2.97 -7.90 -8.85
CA LEU A 75 2.89 -6.52 -9.35
C LEU A 75 2.04 -6.43 -10.62
N LYS A 76 2.28 -7.31 -11.58
CA LYS A 76 1.51 -7.36 -12.84
C LYS A 76 0.01 -7.56 -12.56
N ASN A 77 -0.34 -8.50 -11.71
CA ASN A 77 -1.73 -8.77 -11.36
C ASN A 77 -2.37 -7.60 -10.59
N ILE A 78 -1.61 -6.95 -9.71
CA ILE A 78 -2.04 -5.73 -9.01
C ILE A 78 -2.38 -4.62 -10.03
N LYS A 79 -1.53 -4.41 -11.02
CA LYS A 79 -1.79 -3.41 -12.07
C LYS A 79 -3.03 -3.75 -12.89
N ASP A 80 -3.27 -5.01 -13.17
CA ASP A 80 -4.49 -5.47 -13.84
C ASP A 80 -5.75 -5.18 -12.99
N ILE A 81 -5.67 -5.38 -11.67
CA ILE A 81 -6.78 -5.04 -10.75
C ILE A 81 -7.03 -3.53 -10.75
N GLU A 82 -5.99 -2.71 -10.66
CA GLU A 82 -6.11 -1.25 -10.71
C GLU A 82 -6.83 -0.79 -11.98
N GLY A 83 -6.44 -1.32 -13.12
CA GLY A 83 -7.08 -1.04 -14.41
C GLY A 83 -8.55 -1.53 -14.47
N PHE A 84 -8.82 -2.72 -13.97
CA PHE A 84 -10.18 -3.30 -13.91
C PHE A 84 -11.12 -2.45 -13.05
N LEU A 85 -10.62 -1.86 -11.97
CA LEU A 85 -11.40 -0.98 -11.08
C LEU A 85 -11.52 0.46 -11.57
N GLY A 86 -11.06 0.74 -12.78
CA GLY A 86 -11.29 2.01 -13.46
C GLY A 86 -10.13 2.99 -13.44
N ARG A 87 -8.98 2.65 -12.85
CA ARG A 87 -7.81 3.51 -12.84
C ARG A 87 -7.26 3.68 -14.25
N LYS A 88 -7.43 4.87 -14.82
CA LYS A 88 -6.96 5.23 -16.17
C LYS A 88 -5.81 6.22 -16.16
N SER A 89 -5.68 7.02 -15.10
CA SER A 89 -4.68 8.06 -15.01
C SER A 89 -3.30 7.48 -14.68
N ILE A 90 -2.32 7.88 -15.47
CA ILE A 90 -0.89 7.64 -15.21
C ILE A 90 -0.20 8.89 -14.68
N VAL A 91 -0.94 10.00 -14.54
CA VAL A 91 -0.39 11.27 -14.04
C VAL A 91 -0.13 11.15 -12.55
N LYS A 92 1.12 11.41 -12.15
CA LYS A 92 1.53 11.35 -10.74
C LYS A 92 0.71 12.36 -9.91
N TRP A 93 0.25 11.93 -8.73
CA TRP A 93 -0.54 12.73 -7.76
C TRP A 93 -1.97 13.06 -8.20
N SER A 94 -2.44 12.61 -9.36
CA SER A 94 -3.86 12.74 -9.74
C SER A 94 -4.75 11.82 -8.91
N PRO A 95 -6.05 12.15 -8.74
CA PRO A 95 -7.01 11.28 -8.07
C PRO A 95 -7.09 9.90 -8.71
N ARG A 96 -7.26 8.86 -7.88
CA ARG A 96 -7.26 7.46 -8.31
C ARG A 96 -8.38 6.70 -7.63
N GLU A 97 -9.07 5.87 -8.42
CA GLU A 97 -10.06 4.93 -7.91
C GLU A 97 -9.42 3.96 -6.92
N ILE A 98 -8.21 3.49 -7.24
CA ILE A 98 -7.46 2.56 -6.39
C ILE A 98 -5.95 2.69 -6.66
N ASP A 99 -5.18 2.62 -5.59
CA ASP A 99 -3.73 2.54 -5.63
C ASP A 99 -3.30 1.42 -4.70
N ILE A 100 -2.52 0.47 -5.21
CA ILE A 100 -2.07 -0.71 -4.45
C ILE A 100 -0.56 -0.79 -4.54
N ASP A 101 0.11 -0.65 -3.40
CA ASP A 101 1.57 -0.74 -3.28
C ASP A 101 1.99 -2.01 -2.53
N ILE A 102 3.03 -2.69 -3.02
CA ILE A 102 3.66 -3.80 -2.31
C ILE A 102 4.65 -3.22 -1.30
N LEU A 103 4.42 -3.45 -0.01
CA LEU A 103 5.25 -2.94 1.07
C LEU A 103 6.32 -3.93 1.52
N TYR A 104 5.96 -5.20 1.56
CA TYR A 104 6.73 -6.29 2.14
C TYR A 104 6.48 -7.58 1.38
N TYR A 105 7.54 -8.39 1.24
CA TYR A 105 7.45 -9.68 0.57
C TYR A 105 8.44 -10.66 1.24
N ASP A 106 7.99 -11.37 2.29
CA ASP A 106 8.86 -12.17 3.19
C ASP A 106 10.07 -11.35 3.65
N THR A 107 11.28 -11.90 3.46
CA THR A 107 12.54 -11.24 3.76
C THR A 107 13.24 -10.69 2.50
N LEU A 108 12.54 -10.69 1.35
CA LEU A 108 13.13 -10.28 0.10
C LEU A 108 13.38 -8.77 0.06
N GLN A 109 14.51 -8.42 -0.53
CA GLN A 109 14.82 -7.08 -0.99
C GLN A 109 14.81 -7.11 -2.52
N VAL A 110 14.00 -6.25 -3.12
CA VAL A 110 13.90 -6.12 -4.58
C VAL A 110 14.23 -4.69 -4.95
N GLN A 111 15.09 -4.52 -5.93
CA GLN A 111 15.40 -3.22 -6.50
C GLN A 111 15.52 -3.34 -8.00
N SER A 112 14.46 -2.94 -8.68
CA SER A 112 14.40 -2.85 -10.14
C SER A 112 13.78 -1.52 -10.54
N GLU A 113 13.75 -1.25 -11.82
CA GLU A 113 13.14 -0.03 -12.36
C GLU A 113 11.64 0.06 -12.05
N SER A 114 10.95 -1.09 -12.02
CA SER A 114 9.49 -1.16 -11.84
C SER A 114 9.06 -1.47 -10.41
N LEU A 115 9.96 -1.98 -9.54
CA LEU A 115 9.58 -2.49 -8.23
C LEU A 115 10.71 -2.36 -7.22
N VAL A 116 10.41 -1.75 -6.07
CA VAL A 116 11.31 -1.66 -4.92
C VAL A 116 10.59 -2.22 -3.69
N ILE A 117 11.16 -3.24 -3.07
CA ILE A 117 10.66 -3.87 -1.84
C ILE A 117 11.81 -3.92 -0.82
N PRO A 118 11.62 -3.46 0.43
CA PRO A 118 10.46 -2.72 0.95
C PRO A 118 10.20 -1.42 0.17
N HIS A 119 8.95 -0.97 0.16
CA HIS A 119 8.54 0.22 -0.60
C HIS A 119 9.36 1.44 -0.19
N VAL A 120 9.89 2.15 -1.18
CA VAL A 120 10.91 3.21 -0.98
C VAL A 120 10.44 4.37 -0.09
N GLU A 121 9.17 4.74 -0.15
CA GLU A 121 8.62 5.89 0.58
C GLU A 121 7.79 5.49 1.81
N MET A 122 7.68 4.20 2.13
CA MET A 122 6.75 3.74 3.17
C MET A 122 7.00 4.37 4.53
N LEU A 123 8.26 4.52 4.93
CA LEU A 123 8.62 5.04 6.25
C LEU A 123 8.23 6.51 6.46
N GLU A 124 8.09 7.27 5.39
CA GLU A 124 7.74 8.70 5.43
C GLU A 124 6.22 8.94 5.30
N ARG A 125 5.44 7.87 5.15
CA ARG A 125 3.99 7.95 4.95
C ARG A 125 3.24 7.41 6.17
N ASN A 126 2.75 8.30 7.03
CA ASN A 126 1.98 7.90 8.21
C ASN A 126 0.74 7.08 7.82
N PHE A 127 0.09 7.42 6.71
CA PHE A 127 -1.08 6.71 6.18
C PHE A 127 -0.76 5.31 5.62
N VAL A 128 0.51 4.95 5.54
CA VAL A 128 1.00 3.59 5.27
C VAL A 128 1.42 2.90 6.58
N MET A 129 2.21 3.60 7.39
CA MET A 129 2.83 3.02 8.58
C MET A 129 1.85 2.77 9.73
N LEU A 130 0.88 3.66 9.94
CA LEU A 130 -0.13 3.48 10.99
C LEU A 130 -1.04 2.27 10.73
N PRO A 131 -1.62 2.11 9.52
CA PRO A 131 -2.36 0.89 9.20
C PRO A 131 -1.51 -0.38 9.26
N LEU A 132 -0.27 -0.30 8.80
CA LEU A 132 0.64 -1.46 8.83
C LEU A 132 0.96 -1.92 10.25
N LYS A 133 1.20 -0.97 11.18
CA LYS A 133 1.39 -1.28 12.59
C LYS A 133 0.23 -2.08 13.16
N GLU A 134 -0.98 -1.79 12.76
CA GLU A 134 -2.18 -2.46 13.26
C GLU A 134 -2.21 -3.95 12.94
N VAL A 135 -1.75 -4.34 11.76
CA VAL A 135 -1.82 -5.72 11.26
C VAL A 135 -0.50 -6.46 11.27
N MET A 136 0.62 -5.74 11.40
CA MET A 136 1.96 -6.34 11.32
C MET A 136 2.99 -5.61 12.22
N PRO A 137 2.67 -5.38 13.51
CA PRO A 137 3.51 -4.53 14.39
C PRO A 137 4.92 -5.08 14.60
N GLN A 138 5.08 -6.40 14.61
CA GLN A 138 6.36 -7.06 14.92
C GLN A 138 7.24 -7.35 13.72
N TRP A 139 6.81 -6.99 12.51
CA TRP A 139 7.68 -7.12 11.36
C TRP A 139 8.92 -6.22 11.52
N LYS A 140 10.08 -6.82 11.32
CA LYS A 140 11.35 -6.09 11.32
C LYS A 140 11.63 -5.56 9.93
N TYR A 141 11.69 -4.25 9.83
CA TYR A 141 12.00 -3.57 8.57
C TYR A 141 13.37 -4.02 8.06
N ASN A 142 13.42 -4.52 6.85
CA ASN A 142 14.63 -5.07 6.22
C ASN A 142 15.18 -4.21 5.09
N GLY A 143 14.72 -2.95 4.98
CA GLY A 143 15.27 -1.99 4.03
C GLY A 143 16.55 -1.33 4.54
N LYS A 144 17.03 -0.35 3.80
CA LYS A 144 18.25 0.38 4.11
C LYS A 144 18.03 1.48 5.16
N GLY A 145 19.10 1.92 5.82
CA GLY A 145 19.12 3.09 6.68
C GLY A 145 18.93 2.78 8.16
N LYS A 146 18.69 3.84 8.94
CA LYS A 146 18.62 3.84 10.40
C LYS A 146 17.68 2.78 10.96
N TYR A 147 16.54 2.56 10.31
CA TYR A 147 15.47 1.69 10.82
C TYR A 147 15.61 0.22 10.45
N CYS A 148 16.66 -0.17 9.74
CA CYS A 148 16.91 -1.57 9.43
C CYS A 148 16.99 -2.40 10.73
N GLY A 149 16.13 -3.42 10.84
CA GLY A 149 16.03 -4.28 12.02
C GLY A 149 15.05 -3.80 13.10
N TYR A 150 14.55 -2.58 13.02
CA TYR A 150 13.48 -2.09 13.92
C TYR A 150 12.14 -2.71 13.55
N THR A 151 11.32 -3.00 14.54
CA THR A 151 9.92 -3.41 14.27
C THR A 151 9.09 -2.22 13.76
N ILE A 152 8.02 -2.51 13.05
CA ILE A 152 7.09 -1.46 12.59
C ILE A 152 6.57 -0.66 13.78
N GLU A 153 6.26 -1.32 14.90
CA GLU A 153 5.81 -0.66 16.13
C GLU A 153 6.85 0.32 16.67
N GLU A 154 8.12 -0.08 16.73
CA GLU A 154 9.21 0.79 17.18
C GLU A 154 9.40 2.01 16.27
N ILE A 155 9.33 1.80 14.94
CA ILE A 155 9.45 2.87 13.96
C ILE A 155 8.29 3.87 14.09
N VAL A 156 7.07 3.36 14.19
CA VAL A 156 5.88 4.22 14.33
C VAL A 156 5.92 5.03 15.62
N ARG A 157 6.34 4.42 16.72
CA ARG A 157 6.50 5.12 18.00
C ARG A 157 7.52 6.26 17.89
N GLU A 158 8.67 6.00 17.30
CA GLU A 158 9.73 6.99 17.16
C GLU A 158 9.37 8.12 16.20
N LYS A 159 8.82 7.79 15.03
CA LYS A 159 8.53 8.79 13.98
C LYS A 159 7.24 9.56 14.19
N TYR A 160 6.23 8.92 14.75
CA TYR A 160 4.86 9.47 14.78
C TYR A 160 4.29 9.60 16.19
N GLY A 161 5.00 9.14 17.22
CA GLY A 161 4.54 9.22 18.61
C GLY A 161 3.35 8.29 18.91
N ALA A 162 3.11 7.33 18.08
CA ALA A 162 2.00 6.38 18.17
C ALA A 162 2.53 4.93 18.21
#